data_b452ea7a527f076ecce90f6589a82265
#
_entry.id   b452ea7a527f076ecce90f6589a82265
#
_cell.length_a   1.000
_cell.length_b   1.000
_cell.length_c   1.000
_cell.angle_alpha   90.00
_cell.angle_beta   90.00
_cell.angle_gamma   90.00
#
_symmetry.space_group_name_H-M   'P 1'
#
loop_
_entity.id
_entity.type
_entity.pdbx_description
1 polymer ?
#
loop_
_entity_poly.entity_id
_entity_poly.type
_entity_poly.pdbx_seq_one_letter_code
_entity_poly.pdbx_strand_id
1 'polypeptide(L)'
;MTAQPRQQLSGATWGLLLLLGLIWGGSFFFARVAVLEVPPFTLVFLRLSLAALALHIYLHGSLGLYSNLRTHWRAFAVMGFLNNALPHTLIFFGQTEIGAGLASILNATTPIWTVIIANRLTTDEKLTTMKLAGCLTGLAGTVILLGPSVASAASAPFWAL
;
A
#
# COMPACT_ATOMS: atom_id res chain seq x y z
N MET A 1 -9.75 -19.87 -28.79
CA MET A 1 -9.22 -18.77 -27.95
C MET A 1 -10.23 -17.65 -27.97
N THR A 2 -11.13 -17.62 -27.01
CA THR A 2 -12.13 -16.53 -26.87
C THR A 2 -11.41 -15.35 -26.21
N ALA A 3 -11.21 -14.28 -26.97
CA ALA A 3 -10.69 -13.02 -26.44
C ALA A 3 -11.64 -12.54 -25.35
N GLN A 4 -11.16 -12.45 -24.11
CA GLN A 4 -11.94 -11.82 -23.05
C GLN A 4 -12.20 -10.37 -23.44
N PRO A 5 -13.43 -9.88 -23.29
CA PRO A 5 -13.75 -8.49 -23.63
C PRO A 5 -12.89 -7.58 -22.73
N ARG A 6 -12.20 -6.61 -23.37
CA ARG A 6 -11.51 -5.54 -22.63
C ARG A 6 -12.55 -4.83 -21.77
N GLN A 7 -12.49 -5.04 -20.46
CA GLN A 7 -13.31 -4.28 -19.54
C GLN A 7 -12.84 -2.82 -19.57
N GLN A 8 -13.63 -1.98 -20.23
CA GLN A 8 -13.41 -0.53 -20.17
C GLN A 8 -13.85 -0.06 -18.79
N LEU A 9 -12.96 0.66 -18.11
CA LEU A 9 -13.26 1.24 -16.81
C LEU A 9 -14.36 2.31 -16.97
N SER A 10 -15.42 2.20 -16.19
CA SER A 10 -16.49 3.20 -16.16
C SER A 10 -15.99 4.52 -15.55
N GLY A 11 -16.67 5.63 -15.85
CA GLY A 11 -16.35 6.92 -15.22
C GLY A 11 -16.44 6.88 -13.69
N ALA A 12 -17.40 6.12 -13.14
CA ALA A 12 -17.48 5.89 -11.69
C ALA A 12 -16.25 5.16 -11.14
N THR A 13 -15.74 4.17 -11.86
CA THR A 13 -14.51 3.45 -11.46
C THR A 13 -13.30 4.38 -11.48
N TRP A 14 -13.19 5.28 -12.46
CA TRP A 14 -12.15 6.30 -12.47
C TRP A 14 -12.26 7.26 -11.29
N GLY A 15 -13.47 7.70 -10.94
CA GLY A 15 -13.71 8.53 -9.76
C GLY A 15 -13.27 7.84 -8.46
N LEU A 16 -13.60 6.55 -8.30
CA LEU A 16 -13.17 5.77 -7.14
C LEU A 16 -11.64 5.59 -7.07
N LEU A 17 -10.98 5.38 -8.21
CA LEU A 17 -9.52 5.27 -8.27
C LEU A 17 -8.83 6.59 -7.87
N LEU A 18 -9.35 7.73 -8.35
CA LEU A 18 -8.83 9.04 -7.97
C LEU A 18 -9.03 9.30 -6.48
N LEU A 19 -10.21 9.01 -5.94
CA LEU A 19 -10.49 9.14 -4.52
C LEU A 19 -9.57 8.25 -3.68
N LEU A 20 -9.39 7.00 -4.09
CA LEU A 20 -8.46 6.08 -3.43
C LEU A 20 -7.03 6.62 -3.45
N GLY A 21 -6.59 7.17 -4.59
CA GLY A 21 -5.27 7.79 -4.72
C GLY A 21 -5.07 8.98 -3.78
N LEU A 22 -6.08 9.84 -3.64
CA LEU A 22 -6.06 10.97 -2.71
C LEU A 22 -5.99 10.52 -1.25
N ILE A 23 -6.82 9.57 -0.86
CA ILE A 23 -6.84 9.03 0.52
C ILE A 23 -5.52 8.34 0.83
N TRP A 24 -5.02 7.51 -0.07
CA TRP A 24 -3.79 6.77 0.15
C TRP A 24 -2.55 7.68 0.14
N GLY A 25 -2.46 8.60 -0.82
CA GLY A 25 -1.37 9.59 -0.88
C GLY A 25 -1.35 10.49 0.35
N GLY A 26 -2.51 11.00 0.78
CA GLY A 26 -2.64 11.77 2.03
C GLY A 26 -2.19 10.99 3.26
N SER A 27 -2.35 9.67 3.25
CA SER A 27 -1.93 8.81 4.36
C SER A 27 -0.44 8.91 4.68
N PHE A 28 0.44 9.02 3.68
CA PHE A 28 1.89 9.19 3.90
C PHE A 28 2.21 10.53 4.55
N PHE A 29 1.52 11.59 4.15
CA PHE A 29 1.68 12.91 4.74
C PHE A 29 1.27 12.91 6.22
N PHE A 30 0.07 12.44 6.53
CA PHE A 30 -0.43 12.39 7.91
C PHE A 30 0.40 11.44 8.79
N ALA A 31 0.87 10.32 8.23
CA ALA A 31 1.77 9.41 8.94
C ALA A 31 3.09 10.08 9.30
N ARG A 32 3.69 10.84 8.36
CA ARG A 32 4.92 11.61 8.63
C ARG A 32 4.73 12.64 9.74
N VAL A 33 3.64 13.37 9.72
CA VAL A 33 3.33 14.36 10.78
C VAL A 33 3.15 13.65 12.12
N ALA A 34 2.37 12.57 12.15
CA ALA A 34 2.05 11.87 13.37
C ALA A 34 3.27 11.15 14.00
N VAL A 35 4.17 10.61 13.19
CA VAL A 35 5.33 9.85 13.68
C VAL A 35 6.38 10.74 14.37
N LEU A 36 6.32 12.05 14.17
CA LEU A 36 7.18 13.00 14.89
C LEU A 36 6.78 13.16 16.36
N GLU A 37 5.51 12.92 16.68
CA GLU A 37 4.97 13.09 18.03
C GLU A 37 4.61 11.75 18.68
N VAL A 38 4.29 10.73 17.89
CA VAL A 38 3.82 9.43 18.36
C VAL A 38 4.79 8.32 17.92
N PRO A 39 5.25 7.46 18.84
CA PRO A 39 6.11 6.34 18.48
C PRO A 39 5.50 5.46 17.37
N PRO A 40 6.32 4.97 16.41
CA PRO A 40 5.83 4.20 15.26
C PRO A 40 4.92 3.03 15.63
N PHE A 41 5.28 2.22 16.63
CA PHE A 41 4.45 1.09 17.07
C PHE A 41 3.08 1.53 17.59
N THR A 42 3.03 2.60 18.37
CA THR A 42 1.77 3.15 18.88
C THR A 42 0.90 3.65 17.74
N LEU A 43 1.50 4.32 16.77
CA LEU A 43 0.80 4.83 15.60
C LEU A 43 0.21 3.69 14.75
N VAL A 44 1.00 2.62 14.51
CA VAL A 44 0.51 1.43 13.80
C VAL A 44 -0.64 0.77 14.56
N PHE A 45 -0.47 0.58 15.87
CA PHE A 45 -1.50 -0.03 16.71
C PHE A 45 -2.81 0.76 16.67
N LEU A 46 -2.76 2.07 16.86
CA LEU A 46 -3.94 2.93 16.81
C LEU A 46 -4.61 2.90 15.44
N ARG A 47 -3.83 3.00 14.36
CA ARG A 47 -4.34 2.95 12.99
C ARG A 47 -5.07 1.64 12.70
N LEU A 48 -4.44 0.51 13.01
CA LEU A 48 -5.03 -0.81 12.74
C LEU A 48 -6.24 -1.08 13.63
N SER A 49 -6.18 -0.68 14.90
CA SER A 49 -7.29 -0.85 15.84
C SER A 49 -8.51 -0.03 15.44
N LEU A 50 -8.33 1.24 15.07
CA LEU A 50 -9.41 2.10 14.61
C LEU A 50 -10.02 1.60 13.30
N ALA A 51 -9.18 1.15 12.35
CA ALA A 51 -9.66 0.56 11.10
C ALA A 51 -10.45 -0.74 11.35
N ALA A 52 -9.94 -1.62 12.23
CA ALA A 52 -10.62 -2.86 12.60
C ALA A 52 -11.96 -2.57 13.30
N LEU A 53 -12.00 -1.59 14.20
CA LEU A 53 -13.22 -1.17 14.87
C LEU A 53 -14.26 -0.63 13.89
N ALA A 54 -13.84 0.26 12.98
CA ALA A 54 -14.73 0.82 11.97
C ALA A 54 -15.29 -0.26 11.04
N LEU A 55 -14.45 -1.19 10.57
CA LEU A 55 -14.90 -2.31 9.76
C LEU A 55 -15.81 -3.25 10.54
N HIS A 56 -15.52 -3.49 11.82
CA HIS A 56 -16.36 -4.31 12.67
C HIS A 56 -17.76 -3.72 12.85
N ILE A 57 -17.84 -2.40 13.09
CA ILE A 57 -19.12 -1.69 13.18
C ILE A 57 -19.88 -1.76 11.86
N TYR A 58 -19.19 -1.50 10.74
CA TYR A 58 -19.79 -1.53 9.40
C TYR A 58 -20.31 -2.91 9.01
N LEU A 59 -19.57 -3.97 9.34
CA LEU A 59 -19.91 -5.35 9.01
C LEU A 59 -20.73 -6.05 10.11
N HIS A 60 -21.05 -5.34 11.19
CA HIS A 60 -21.85 -5.91 12.28
C HIS A 60 -23.21 -6.40 11.75
N GLY A 61 -23.53 -7.64 12.03
CA GLY A 61 -24.73 -8.29 11.50
C GLY A 61 -24.58 -8.96 10.12
N SER A 62 -23.43 -8.84 9.46
CA SER A 62 -23.17 -9.59 8.23
C SER A 62 -23.09 -11.09 8.51
N LEU A 63 -23.93 -11.86 7.82
CA LEU A 63 -24.01 -13.31 8.00
C LEU A 63 -22.66 -13.97 7.68
N GLY A 64 -22.20 -14.81 8.61
CA GLY A 64 -20.99 -15.61 8.42
C GLY A 64 -19.67 -14.93 8.73
N LEU A 65 -19.60 -13.62 9.04
CA LEU A 65 -18.36 -12.93 9.36
C LEU A 65 -17.58 -13.63 10.48
N TYR A 66 -18.23 -13.86 11.61
CA TYR A 66 -17.57 -14.50 12.77
C TYR A 66 -17.27 -15.97 12.55
N SER A 67 -18.12 -16.68 11.81
CA SER A 67 -17.88 -18.07 11.45
C SER A 67 -16.63 -18.19 10.57
N ASN A 68 -16.54 -17.37 9.53
CA ASN A 68 -15.37 -17.33 8.65
C ASN A 68 -14.10 -16.94 9.40
N LEU A 69 -14.17 -15.92 10.25
CA LEU A 69 -13.04 -15.47 11.05
C LEU A 69 -12.55 -16.59 11.98
N ARG A 70 -13.45 -17.28 12.67
CA ARG A 70 -13.10 -18.39 13.56
C ARG A 70 -12.48 -19.56 12.81
N THR A 71 -13.02 -19.89 11.63
CA THR A 71 -12.53 -21.02 10.83
C THR A 71 -11.15 -20.76 10.24
N HIS A 72 -10.88 -19.51 9.78
CA HIS A 72 -9.67 -19.15 9.04
C HIS A 72 -8.77 -18.17 9.79
N TRP A 73 -8.88 -18.07 11.11
CA TRP A 73 -8.19 -17.05 11.92
C TRP A 73 -6.68 -17.01 11.69
N ARG A 74 -6.03 -18.18 11.48
CA ARG A 74 -4.58 -18.25 11.19
C ARG A 74 -4.23 -17.57 9.89
N ALA A 75 -5.01 -17.80 8.84
CA ALA A 75 -4.80 -17.14 7.55
C ALA A 75 -5.00 -15.62 7.67
N PHE A 76 -6.05 -15.19 8.37
CA PHE A 76 -6.29 -13.76 8.61
C PHE A 76 -5.20 -13.13 9.49
N ALA A 77 -4.70 -13.84 10.51
CA ALA A 77 -3.61 -13.35 11.35
C ALA A 77 -2.31 -13.18 10.54
N VAL A 78 -1.94 -14.18 9.73
CA VAL A 78 -0.75 -14.11 8.86
C VAL A 78 -0.91 -12.99 7.82
N MET A 79 -2.05 -12.90 7.16
CA MET A 79 -2.33 -11.83 6.20
C MET A 79 -2.31 -10.45 6.86
N GLY A 80 -2.95 -10.29 8.01
CA GLY A 80 -2.95 -9.03 8.76
C GLY A 80 -1.55 -8.62 9.21
N PHE A 81 -0.75 -9.56 9.66
CA PHE A 81 0.64 -9.29 10.05
C PHE A 81 1.51 -8.91 8.84
N LEU A 82 1.54 -9.75 7.80
CA LEU A 82 2.43 -9.55 6.65
C LEU A 82 2.00 -8.40 5.75
N ASN A 83 0.71 -8.15 5.62
CA ASN A 83 0.18 -7.14 4.69
C ASN A 83 -0.12 -5.78 5.35
N ASN A 84 -0.23 -5.74 6.67
CA ASN A 84 -0.56 -4.51 7.39
C ASN A 84 0.44 -4.20 8.52
N ALA A 85 0.53 -5.04 9.54
CA ALA A 85 1.31 -4.71 10.72
C ALA A 85 2.80 -4.50 10.40
N LEU A 86 3.43 -5.45 9.75
CA LEU A 86 4.85 -5.40 9.40
C LEU A 86 5.18 -4.25 8.43
N PRO A 87 4.52 -4.11 7.26
CA PRO A 87 4.86 -3.03 6.32
C PRO A 87 4.62 -1.64 6.90
N HIS A 88 3.51 -1.40 7.58
CA HIS A 88 3.25 -0.08 8.18
C HIS A 88 4.26 0.25 9.28
N THR A 89 4.67 -0.75 10.07
CA THR A 89 5.71 -0.54 11.09
C THR A 89 7.02 -0.12 10.43
N LEU A 90 7.47 -0.83 9.40
CA LEU A 90 8.71 -0.50 8.69
C LEU A 90 8.64 0.87 8.03
N ILE A 91 7.53 1.19 7.35
CA ILE A 91 7.31 2.50 6.72
C ILE A 91 7.34 3.62 7.76
N PHE A 92 6.68 3.46 8.90
CA PHE A 92 6.63 4.50 9.93
C PHE A 92 7.96 4.67 10.63
N PHE A 93 8.71 3.60 10.85
CA PHE A 93 10.11 3.71 11.30
C PHE A 93 10.97 4.44 10.28
N GLY A 94 10.89 4.10 8.99
CA GLY A 94 11.57 4.87 7.95
C GLY A 94 11.18 6.34 7.97
N GLN A 95 9.90 6.64 8.14
CA GLN A 95 9.38 8.01 8.19
C GLN A 95 9.81 8.82 9.44
N THR A 96 10.46 8.26 10.43
CA THR A 96 11.13 9.07 11.46
C THR A 96 12.30 9.87 10.90
N GLU A 97 12.94 9.35 9.86
CA GLU A 97 14.14 9.95 9.24
C GLU A 97 13.86 10.55 7.85
N ILE A 98 13.00 9.89 7.05
CA ILE A 98 12.70 10.34 5.69
C ILE A 98 11.35 11.05 5.61
N GLY A 99 11.24 12.00 4.66
CA GLY A 99 9.98 12.69 4.40
C GLY A 99 8.93 11.81 3.73
N ALA A 100 7.66 12.24 3.82
CA ALA A 100 6.52 11.55 3.21
C ALA A 100 6.69 11.34 1.69
N GLY A 101 7.30 12.29 0.99
CA GLY A 101 7.56 12.19 -0.45
C GLY A 101 8.48 11.03 -0.78
N LEU A 102 9.61 10.88 -0.09
CA LEU A 102 10.53 9.78 -0.32
C LEU A 102 9.92 8.43 0.05
N ALA A 103 9.23 8.35 1.19
CA ALA A 103 8.52 7.13 1.59
C ALA A 103 7.47 6.71 0.53
N SER A 104 6.76 7.66 -0.07
CA SER A 104 5.80 7.36 -1.14
C SER A 104 6.46 6.89 -2.44
N ILE A 105 7.64 7.42 -2.80
CA ILE A 105 8.43 6.95 -3.96
C ILE A 105 8.88 5.50 -3.74
N LEU A 106 9.44 5.20 -2.57
CA LEU A 106 9.86 3.84 -2.24
C LEU A 106 8.66 2.87 -2.31
N ASN A 107 7.51 3.26 -1.76
CA ASN A 107 6.30 2.46 -1.84
C ASN A 107 5.78 2.33 -3.29
N ALA A 108 5.99 3.32 -4.15
CA ALA A 108 5.61 3.27 -5.57
C ALA A 108 6.42 2.23 -6.37
N THR A 109 7.48 1.66 -5.83
CA THR A 109 8.20 0.51 -6.43
C THR A 109 7.45 -0.80 -6.25
N THR A 110 6.49 -0.88 -5.32
CA THR A 110 5.75 -2.12 -4.99
C THR A 110 5.13 -2.82 -6.20
N PRO A 111 4.49 -2.15 -7.17
CA PRO A 111 3.94 -2.82 -8.35
C PRO A 111 4.99 -3.55 -9.18
N ILE A 112 6.24 -3.06 -9.23
CA ILE A 112 7.33 -3.70 -9.95
C ILE A 112 7.66 -5.04 -9.32
N TRP A 113 7.85 -5.05 -8.00
CA TRP A 113 8.13 -6.27 -7.23
C TRP A 113 6.97 -7.26 -7.31
N THR A 114 5.73 -6.77 -7.21
CA THR A 114 4.52 -7.59 -7.33
C THR A 114 4.49 -8.32 -8.67
N VAL A 115 4.71 -7.61 -9.78
CA VAL A 115 4.68 -8.20 -11.12
C VAL A 115 5.83 -9.21 -11.31
N ILE A 116 7.02 -8.94 -10.79
CA ILE A 116 8.17 -9.86 -10.86
C ILE A 116 7.89 -11.15 -10.06
N ILE A 117 7.39 -11.01 -8.83
CA ILE A 117 7.10 -12.16 -7.96
C ILE A 117 5.93 -12.96 -8.51
N ALA A 118 4.85 -12.31 -8.93
CA ALA A 118 3.68 -12.97 -9.52
C ALA A 118 4.06 -13.75 -10.79
N ASN A 119 4.91 -13.18 -11.65
CA ASN A 119 5.38 -13.88 -12.84
C ASN A 119 6.11 -15.19 -12.54
N ARG A 120 6.73 -15.31 -11.37
CA ARG A 120 7.45 -16.53 -10.95
C ARG A 120 6.56 -17.51 -10.18
N LEU A 121 5.66 -17.01 -9.34
CA LEU A 121 4.88 -17.81 -8.41
C LEU A 121 3.49 -18.18 -8.91
N THR A 122 2.94 -17.45 -9.89
CA THR A 122 1.60 -17.70 -10.42
C THR A 122 1.65 -18.09 -11.91
N THR A 123 0.64 -18.82 -12.37
CA THR A 123 0.53 -19.25 -13.77
C THR A 123 -0.27 -18.28 -14.65
N ASP A 124 -1.14 -17.50 -14.03
CA ASP A 124 -2.12 -16.59 -14.63
C ASP A 124 -1.62 -15.13 -14.69
N GLU A 125 -0.74 -14.72 -13.76
CA GLU A 125 -0.19 -13.37 -13.67
C GLU A 125 1.19 -13.24 -14.32
N LYS A 126 1.24 -13.35 -15.68
CA LYS A 126 2.52 -13.23 -16.39
C LYS A 126 2.96 -11.79 -16.61
N LEU A 127 4.28 -11.60 -16.52
CA LEU A 127 4.93 -10.34 -16.88
C LEU A 127 4.74 -10.07 -18.38
N THR A 128 4.18 -8.93 -18.71
CA THR A 128 4.10 -8.44 -20.09
C THR A 128 4.87 -7.14 -20.21
N THR A 129 5.38 -6.85 -21.42
CA THR A 129 6.09 -5.59 -21.71
C THR A 129 5.24 -4.36 -21.35
N MET A 130 3.93 -4.45 -21.60
CA MET A 130 2.99 -3.36 -21.26
C MET A 130 2.85 -3.14 -19.75
N LYS A 131 2.77 -4.23 -18.95
CA LYS A 131 2.74 -4.12 -17.49
C LYS A 131 4.02 -3.48 -16.96
N LEU A 132 5.17 -3.94 -17.45
CA LEU A 132 6.47 -3.39 -17.05
C LEU A 132 6.62 -1.93 -17.46
N ALA A 133 6.30 -1.58 -18.71
CA ALA A 133 6.35 -0.21 -19.18
C ALA A 133 5.45 0.72 -18.36
N GLY A 134 4.23 0.28 -18.03
CA GLY A 134 3.31 1.04 -17.18
C GLY A 134 3.88 1.29 -15.78
N CYS A 135 4.46 0.27 -15.15
CA CYS A 135 5.09 0.40 -13.84
C CYS A 135 6.28 1.37 -13.86
N LEU A 136 7.15 1.25 -14.88
CA LEU A 136 8.32 2.12 -15.01
C LEU A 136 7.92 3.58 -15.30
N THR A 137 6.91 3.78 -16.16
CA THR A 137 6.40 5.13 -16.47
C THR A 137 5.76 5.76 -15.22
N GLY A 138 4.97 4.99 -14.46
CA GLY A 138 4.38 5.46 -13.20
C GLY A 138 5.44 5.82 -12.17
N LEU A 139 6.48 5.00 -12.01
CA LEU A 139 7.59 5.30 -11.11
C LEU A 139 8.36 6.54 -11.55
N ALA A 140 8.68 6.66 -12.84
CA ALA A 140 9.35 7.84 -13.39
C ALA A 140 8.53 9.11 -13.13
N GLY A 141 7.22 9.08 -13.37
CA GLY A 141 6.33 10.21 -13.06
C GLY A 141 6.34 10.57 -11.57
N THR A 142 6.34 9.59 -10.69
CA THR A 142 6.43 9.81 -9.23
C THR A 142 7.75 10.46 -8.84
N VAL A 143 8.89 9.99 -9.39
CA VAL A 143 10.22 10.55 -9.14
C VAL A 143 10.32 11.99 -9.65
N ILE A 144 9.80 12.29 -10.83
CA ILE A 144 9.79 13.65 -11.39
C ILE A 144 8.96 14.59 -10.51
N LEU A 145 7.78 14.16 -10.09
CA LEU A 145 6.88 14.96 -9.25
C LEU A 145 7.49 15.26 -7.87
N LEU A 146 8.20 14.31 -7.29
CA LEU A 146 8.74 14.40 -5.93
C LEU A 146 10.27 14.63 -5.91
N GLY A 147 10.84 15.07 -7.03
CA GLY A 147 12.28 15.29 -7.21
C GLY A 147 13.01 15.95 -6.03
N PRO A 148 12.49 17.02 -5.43
CA PRO A 148 13.10 17.63 -4.24
C PRO A 148 13.21 16.70 -3.04
N SER A 149 12.23 15.79 -2.86
CA SER A 149 12.25 14.81 -1.78
C SER A 149 13.29 13.70 -2.02
N VAL A 150 13.65 13.43 -3.27
CA VAL A 150 14.71 12.48 -3.62
C VAL A 150 16.08 13.05 -3.27
N ALA A 151 16.29 14.35 -3.45
CA ALA A 151 17.54 15.00 -3.10
C ALA A 151 17.85 14.90 -1.59
N SER A 152 16.83 14.91 -0.74
CA SER A 152 17.01 14.72 0.71
C SER A 152 17.36 13.28 1.10
N ALA A 153 17.19 12.32 0.20
CA ALA A 153 17.52 10.92 0.46
C ALA A 153 19.03 10.68 0.63
N ALA A 154 19.86 11.53 0.02
CA ALA A 154 21.32 11.40 0.11
C ALA A 154 21.86 11.58 1.54
N SER A 155 21.08 12.20 2.44
CA SER A 155 21.42 12.40 3.85
C SER A 155 20.71 11.43 4.79
N ALA A 156 19.83 10.58 4.28
CA ALA A 156 19.09 9.62 5.10
C ALA A 156 19.96 8.41 5.44
N PRO A 157 19.86 7.86 6.68
CA PRO A 157 20.57 6.65 7.02
C PRO A 157 20.01 5.43 6.24
N PHE A 158 20.89 4.49 5.91
CA PHE A 158 20.55 3.32 5.08
C PHE A 158 19.34 2.51 5.60
N TRP A 159 19.21 2.39 6.93
CA TRP A 159 18.10 1.63 7.53
C TRP A 159 16.72 2.29 7.36
N ALA A 160 16.67 3.57 6.98
CA ALA A 160 15.44 4.32 6.74
C ALA A 160 14.95 4.23 5.28
N LEU A 161 15.78 3.71 4.38
CA LEU A 161 15.49 3.51 2.97
C LEU A 161 14.97 2.10 2.71
#